data_32355db0db0cf169961ef5eb9805fb9b
#
_entry.id   32355db0db0cf169961ef5eb9805fb9b
#
_cell.length_a   1.000
_cell.length_b   1.000
_cell.length_c   1.000
_cell.angle_alpha   90.00
_cell.angle_beta   90.00
_cell.angle_gamma   90.00
#
_symmetry.space_group_name_H-M   'P 1'
#
loop_
_entity.id
_entity.type
_entity.pdbx_description
1 polymer ?
#
loop_
_entity_poly.entity_id
_entity_poly.type
_entity_poly.pdbx_seq_one_letter_code
_entity_poly.pdbx_strand_id
1 'polypeptide(L)'
;MFSSYKIMFWEQDKALLYKDFSFYVKYCGSDNIRRVGRIHCGFIKKLLSKMRLTNRLLRLEPRSICRMADDIFICCFLHKIWRIDIIQNQITLLQENRNGWSEPLNFLNAEANIFWGEYGANHYHDKVNIYQLSQDGHIDIVFSFPCDSIRHIHNI
;
A
#
# COMPACT_ATOMS: atom_id res chain seq x y z
N MET A 1 -22.81 8.38 -3.50
CA MET A 1 -22.89 7.34 -4.54
C MET A 1 -21.47 6.90 -4.91
N PHE A 2 -20.98 5.78 -4.30
CA PHE A 2 -19.59 5.30 -4.46
C PHE A 2 -19.49 4.02 -5.30
N SER A 3 -20.54 3.66 -6.05
CA SER A 3 -20.70 2.34 -6.68
C SER A 3 -19.59 1.90 -7.64
N SER A 4 -18.66 2.79 -7.97
CA SER A 4 -17.54 2.50 -8.87
C SER A 4 -16.16 2.66 -8.22
N TYR A 5 -16.08 3.06 -6.95
CA TYR A 5 -14.83 3.25 -6.21
C TYR A 5 -14.70 2.22 -5.09
N LYS A 6 -13.49 1.77 -4.84
CA LYS A 6 -13.13 1.02 -3.64
C LYS A 6 -12.74 2.01 -2.55
N ILE A 7 -13.39 1.92 -1.38
CA ILE A 7 -13.02 2.71 -0.21
C ILE A 7 -11.78 2.05 0.40
N MET A 8 -10.70 2.81 0.48
CA MET A 8 -9.43 2.37 1.03
C MET A 8 -9.26 2.78 2.48
N PHE A 9 -9.75 3.97 2.84
CA PHE A 9 -9.72 4.53 4.17
C PHE A 9 -10.91 5.46 4.37
N TRP A 10 -11.46 5.50 5.59
CA TRP A 10 -12.60 6.35 5.93
C TRP A 10 -12.36 7.00 7.28
N GLU A 11 -12.57 8.31 7.35
CA GLU A 11 -12.66 9.11 8.58
C GLU A 11 -13.91 9.97 8.59
N GLN A 12 -14.11 10.72 9.70
CA GLN A 12 -15.30 11.56 9.85
C GLN A 12 -15.42 12.66 8.79
N ASP A 13 -14.28 13.20 8.35
CA ASP A 13 -14.20 14.35 7.45
C ASP A 13 -13.85 13.97 5.99
N LYS A 14 -13.26 12.79 5.76
CA LYS A 14 -12.79 12.40 4.42
C LYS A 14 -12.75 10.89 4.20
N ALA A 15 -12.79 10.52 2.91
CA ALA A 15 -12.55 9.15 2.44
C ALA A 15 -11.44 9.13 1.39
N LEU A 16 -10.51 8.20 1.51
CA LEU A 16 -9.56 7.87 0.46
C LEU A 16 -10.12 6.72 -0.38
N LEU A 17 -10.23 6.96 -1.67
CA LEU A 17 -10.87 6.08 -2.63
C LEU A 17 -9.86 5.61 -3.68
N TYR A 18 -10.09 4.42 -4.22
CA TYR A 18 -9.28 3.85 -5.29
C TYR A 18 -10.14 3.44 -6.48
N LYS A 19 -9.66 3.74 -7.69
CA LYS A 19 -10.23 3.27 -8.95
C LYS A 19 -9.20 3.32 -10.06
N ASP A 20 -9.09 2.26 -10.85
CA ASP A 20 -8.30 2.22 -12.09
C ASP A 20 -6.86 2.75 -11.93
N PHE A 21 -6.13 2.24 -10.93
CA PHE A 21 -4.76 2.63 -10.58
C PHE A 21 -4.61 4.09 -10.14
N SER A 22 -5.71 4.73 -9.75
CA SER A 22 -5.72 6.11 -9.27
C SER A 22 -6.32 6.20 -7.87
N PHE A 23 -5.79 7.10 -7.07
CA PHE A 23 -6.34 7.44 -5.77
C PHE A 23 -7.08 8.76 -5.85
N TYR A 24 -8.14 8.84 -5.07
CA TYR A 24 -9.03 9.99 -5.00
C TYR A 24 -9.37 10.29 -3.55
N VAL A 25 -9.66 11.54 -3.25
CA VAL A 25 -10.19 11.96 -1.96
C VAL A 25 -11.57 12.55 -2.14
N LYS A 26 -12.47 12.22 -1.22
CA LYS A 26 -13.78 12.86 -1.05
C LYS A 26 -13.89 13.38 0.36
N TYR A 27 -14.19 14.65 0.51
CA TYR A 27 -14.47 15.27 1.81
C TYR A 27 -15.95 15.16 2.16
N CYS A 28 -16.27 15.04 3.47
CA CYS A 28 -17.64 15.11 3.96
C CYS A 28 -18.28 16.45 3.59
N GLY A 29 -19.57 16.44 3.27
CA GLY A 29 -20.27 17.64 2.84
C GLY A 29 -19.98 18.14 1.43
N SER A 30 -19.03 17.52 0.71
CA SER A 30 -18.73 17.84 -0.70
C SER A 30 -19.18 16.71 -1.61
N ASP A 31 -19.82 17.03 -2.72
CA ASP A 31 -20.11 16.06 -3.79
C ASP A 31 -18.93 15.82 -4.72
N ASN A 32 -17.91 16.66 -4.63
CA ASN A 32 -16.73 16.57 -5.48
C ASN A 32 -15.77 15.47 -5.02
N ILE A 33 -15.34 14.66 -5.98
CA ILE A 33 -14.28 13.66 -5.80
C ILE A 33 -13.04 14.19 -6.53
N ARG A 34 -11.96 14.46 -5.78
CA ARG A 34 -10.72 14.99 -6.32
C ARG A 34 -9.69 13.86 -6.51
N ARG A 35 -9.06 13.82 -7.68
CA ARG A 35 -7.97 12.87 -7.92
C ARG A 35 -6.70 13.34 -7.21
N VAL A 36 -6.10 12.46 -6.40
CA VAL A 36 -4.81 12.67 -5.74
C VAL A 36 -3.66 12.32 -6.68
N GLY A 37 -3.76 11.19 -7.37
CA GLY A 37 -2.71 10.78 -8.27
C GLY A 37 -3.00 9.44 -8.94
N ARG A 38 -2.05 8.98 -9.76
CA ARG A 38 -2.15 7.72 -10.48
C ARG A 38 -0.84 6.94 -10.42
N ILE A 39 -0.93 5.65 -10.15
CA ILE A 39 0.19 4.73 -10.29
C ILE A 39 0.26 4.27 -11.74
N HIS A 40 1.38 4.53 -12.38
CA HIS A 40 1.60 4.10 -13.76
C HIS A 40 1.83 2.58 -13.81
N CYS A 41 1.06 1.90 -14.62
CA CYS A 41 1.20 0.48 -14.89
C CYS A 41 1.06 0.21 -16.40
N GLY A 42 1.64 -0.90 -16.85
CA GLY A 42 1.56 -1.30 -18.26
C GLY A 42 0.11 -1.51 -18.73
N PHE A 43 -0.10 -1.35 -20.03
CA PHE A 43 -1.41 -1.47 -20.69
C PHE A 43 -2.10 -2.80 -20.38
N ILE A 44 -1.36 -3.90 -20.36
CA ILE A 44 -1.89 -5.24 -20.07
C ILE A 44 -2.50 -5.32 -18.66
N LYS A 45 -1.81 -4.80 -17.65
CA LYS A 45 -2.34 -4.76 -16.27
C LYS A 45 -3.64 -3.96 -16.19
N LYS A 46 -3.72 -2.85 -16.92
CA LYS A 46 -4.92 -2.01 -17.02
C LYS A 46 -6.10 -2.75 -17.66
N LEU A 47 -5.85 -3.54 -18.71
CA LEU A 47 -6.88 -4.34 -19.37
C LEU A 47 -7.39 -5.44 -18.43
N LEU A 48 -6.48 -6.16 -17.80
CA LEU A 48 -6.78 -7.27 -16.89
C LEU A 48 -7.49 -6.81 -15.62
N SER A 49 -7.25 -5.59 -15.13
CA SER A 49 -7.93 -5.03 -13.95
C SER A 49 -9.43 -4.79 -14.14
N LYS A 50 -9.90 -4.66 -15.39
CA LYS A 50 -11.33 -4.50 -15.70
C LYS A 50 -12.15 -5.76 -15.48
N MET A 51 -11.51 -6.92 -15.50
CA MET A 51 -12.17 -8.20 -15.25
C MET A 51 -12.02 -8.57 -13.77
N ARG A 52 -13.16 -8.74 -13.06
CA ARG A 52 -13.18 -9.00 -11.61
C ARG A 52 -12.34 -10.22 -11.21
N LEU A 53 -12.37 -11.29 -12.01
CA LEU A 53 -11.61 -12.51 -11.71
C LEU A 53 -10.10 -12.28 -11.83
N THR A 54 -9.63 -11.73 -12.94
CA THR A 54 -8.20 -11.43 -13.17
C THR A 54 -7.67 -10.38 -12.23
N ASN A 55 -8.48 -9.37 -11.89
CA ASN A 55 -8.14 -8.35 -10.90
C ASN A 55 -7.84 -8.98 -9.54
N ARG A 56 -8.66 -9.93 -9.09
CA ARG A 56 -8.45 -10.66 -7.81
C ARG A 56 -7.27 -11.63 -7.87
N LEU A 57 -7.14 -12.42 -8.95
CA LEU A 57 -6.05 -13.39 -9.11
C LEU A 57 -4.68 -12.70 -9.20
N LEU A 58 -4.58 -11.62 -9.95
CA LEU A 58 -3.33 -10.89 -10.17
C LEU A 58 -3.08 -9.79 -9.13
N ARG A 59 -3.96 -9.66 -8.13
CA ARG A 59 -3.84 -8.66 -7.05
C ARG A 59 -3.64 -7.24 -7.59
N LEU A 60 -4.46 -6.85 -8.58
CA LEU A 60 -4.36 -5.55 -9.25
C LEU A 60 -5.09 -4.41 -8.50
N GLU A 61 -5.35 -4.60 -7.20
CA GLU A 61 -5.88 -3.58 -6.30
C GLU A 61 -5.06 -3.52 -5.01
N PRO A 62 -4.88 -2.32 -4.44
CA PRO A 62 -4.23 -2.18 -3.13
C PRO A 62 -5.00 -2.97 -2.07
N ARG A 63 -4.28 -3.69 -1.20
CA ARG A 63 -4.87 -4.49 -0.13
C ARG A 63 -4.72 -3.86 1.23
N SER A 64 -3.55 -3.33 1.48
CA SER A 64 -3.15 -2.78 2.75
C SER A 64 -2.85 -1.30 2.60
N ILE A 65 -3.42 -0.50 3.48
CA ILE A 65 -3.18 0.92 3.58
C ILE A 65 -3.12 1.32 5.05
N CYS A 66 -2.23 2.24 5.38
CA CYS A 66 -2.09 2.79 6.70
C CYS A 66 -1.96 4.31 6.63
N ARG A 67 -2.63 5.02 7.53
CA ARG A 67 -2.41 6.45 7.70
C ARG A 67 -1.13 6.67 8.49
N MET A 68 -0.21 7.46 7.95
CA MET A 68 1.01 7.88 8.61
C MET A 68 0.82 9.22 9.33
N ALA A 69 0.19 10.17 8.66
CA ALA A 69 -0.20 11.48 9.19
C ALA A 69 -1.54 11.89 8.59
N ASP A 70 -2.08 13.04 8.96
CA ASP A 70 -3.46 13.46 8.60
C ASP A 70 -3.79 13.35 7.12
N ASP A 71 -2.87 13.68 6.24
CA ASP A 71 -3.07 13.66 4.78
C ASP A 71 -2.04 12.80 4.05
N ILE A 72 -1.32 11.94 4.80
CA ILE A 72 -0.28 11.05 4.27
C ILE A 72 -0.64 9.60 4.57
N PHE A 73 -0.71 8.81 3.50
CA PHE A 73 -1.00 7.39 3.57
C PHE A 73 0.12 6.57 2.94
N ILE A 74 0.37 5.39 3.51
CA ILE A 74 1.29 4.39 2.98
C ILE A 74 0.48 3.20 2.53
N CYS A 75 0.73 2.73 1.32
CA CYS A 75 0.12 1.51 0.83
C CYS A 75 1.12 0.61 0.11
N CYS A 76 0.85 -0.69 0.14
CA CYS A 76 1.55 -1.63 -0.73
C CYS A 76 0.67 -2.01 -1.91
N PHE A 77 1.24 -1.88 -3.11
CA PHE A 77 0.55 -2.19 -4.34
C PHE A 77 1.54 -2.48 -5.48
N LEU A 78 1.29 -3.54 -6.24
CA LEU A 78 2.16 -4.01 -7.33
C LEU A 78 3.61 -4.28 -6.87
N HIS A 79 3.76 -4.93 -5.71
CA HIS A 79 5.05 -5.27 -5.08
C HIS A 79 5.90 -4.04 -4.71
N LYS A 80 5.26 -2.89 -4.49
CA LYS A 80 5.92 -1.62 -4.19
C LYS A 80 5.22 -0.92 -3.03
N ILE A 81 6.00 -0.21 -2.22
CA ILE A 81 5.51 0.65 -1.15
C ILE A 81 5.38 2.06 -1.69
N TRP A 82 4.19 2.63 -1.55
CA TRP A 82 3.84 3.94 -2.06
C TRP A 82 3.44 4.89 -0.92
N ARG A 83 3.90 6.12 -1.00
CA ARG A 83 3.38 7.25 -0.23
C ARG A 83 2.35 7.99 -1.07
N ILE A 84 1.20 8.24 -0.48
CA ILE A 84 0.11 9.01 -1.06
C ILE A 84 -0.04 10.28 -0.21
N ASP A 85 0.22 11.43 -0.81
CA ASP A 85 0.09 12.74 -0.19
C ASP A 85 -1.13 13.45 -0.77
N ILE A 86 -2.17 13.60 0.05
CA ILE A 86 -3.45 14.19 -0.38
C ILE A 86 -3.31 15.69 -0.65
N ILE A 87 -2.53 16.40 0.18
CA ILE A 87 -2.36 17.85 0.05
C ILE A 87 -1.57 18.19 -1.22
N GLN A 88 -0.46 17.50 -1.43
CA GLN A 88 0.41 17.76 -2.59
C GLN A 88 -0.13 17.11 -3.88
N ASN A 89 -1.19 16.30 -3.80
CA ASN A 89 -1.70 15.50 -4.93
C ASN A 89 -0.60 14.64 -5.57
N GLN A 90 0.18 13.98 -4.74
CA GLN A 90 1.36 13.24 -5.18
C GLN A 90 1.30 11.78 -4.71
N ILE A 91 1.77 10.88 -5.58
CA ILE A 91 2.04 9.49 -5.24
C ILE A 91 3.50 9.21 -5.53
N THR A 92 4.25 8.87 -4.49
CA THR A 92 5.70 8.64 -4.56
C THR A 92 6.01 7.19 -4.28
N LEU A 93 6.86 6.58 -5.11
CA LEU A 93 7.44 5.27 -4.82
C LEU A 93 8.47 5.42 -3.72
N LEU A 94 8.32 4.68 -2.63
CA LEU A 94 9.27 4.64 -1.52
C LEU A 94 10.25 3.47 -1.65
N GLN A 95 9.71 2.27 -1.91
CA GLN A 95 10.50 1.04 -1.98
C GLN A 95 9.86 0.02 -2.90
N GLU A 96 10.68 -0.81 -3.55
CA GLU A 96 10.24 -2.05 -4.18
C GLU A 96 10.44 -3.22 -3.21
N ASN A 97 9.48 -4.13 -3.15
CA ASN A 97 9.65 -5.34 -2.38
C ASN A 97 10.81 -6.18 -2.95
N ARG A 98 11.50 -6.86 -2.08
CA ARG A 98 12.58 -7.79 -2.47
C ARG A 98 12.03 -8.82 -3.46
N ASN A 99 12.84 -9.19 -4.46
CA ASN A 99 12.44 -10.15 -5.49
C ASN A 99 12.00 -11.50 -4.87
N GLY A 100 10.89 -12.05 -5.34
CA GLY A 100 10.28 -13.27 -4.79
C GLY A 100 9.39 -13.06 -3.56
N TRP A 101 9.34 -11.84 -2.99
CA TRP A 101 8.50 -11.51 -1.85
C TRP A 101 7.20 -10.85 -2.28
N SER A 102 6.13 -11.21 -1.59
CA SER A 102 4.78 -10.66 -1.80
C SER A 102 4.60 -9.32 -1.08
N GLU A 103 3.42 -8.74 -1.24
CA GLU A 103 3.03 -7.54 -0.52
C GLU A 103 2.85 -7.85 0.97
N PRO A 104 3.33 -6.98 1.89
CA PRO A 104 3.03 -7.11 3.31
C PRO A 104 1.52 -7.17 3.55
N LEU A 105 1.10 -7.98 4.51
CA LEU A 105 -0.32 -8.17 4.80
C LEU A 105 -0.93 -6.96 5.49
N ASN A 106 -0.15 -6.30 6.34
CA ASN A 106 -0.57 -5.12 7.08
C ASN A 106 0.59 -4.17 7.35
N PHE A 107 0.22 -2.99 7.82
CA PHE A 107 1.10 -1.97 8.35
C PHE A 107 0.68 -1.64 9.76
N LEU A 108 1.64 -1.37 10.63
CA LEU A 108 1.44 -0.82 11.96
C LEU A 108 1.91 0.64 11.96
N ASN A 109 1.06 1.56 12.43
CA ASN A 109 1.47 2.91 12.75
C ASN A 109 1.74 2.99 14.27
N ALA A 110 2.97 3.32 14.63
CA ALA A 110 3.37 3.59 16.01
C ALA A 110 4.15 4.91 16.02
N GLU A 111 3.62 5.91 16.73
CA GLU A 111 4.24 7.23 16.88
C GLU A 111 4.64 7.89 15.54
N ALA A 112 3.74 7.79 14.56
CA ALA A 112 3.93 8.25 13.17
C ALA A 112 5.08 7.58 12.40
N ASN A 113 5.62 6.47 12.91
CA ASN A 113 6.45 5.55 12.13
C ASN A 113 5.58 4.40 11.63
N ILE A 114 5.84 3.95 10.42
CA ILE A 114 5.12 2.83 9.83
C ILE A 114 6.03 1.61 9.81
N PHE A 115 5.54 0.51 10.35
CA PHE A 115 6.24 -0.76 10.38
C PHE A 115 5.55 -1.78 9.51
N TRP A 116 6.32 -2.66 8.87
CA TRP A 116 5.81 -3.83 8.17
C TRP A 116 6.83 -4.96 8.12
N GLY A 117 6.33 -6.19 8.05
CA GLY A 117 7.15 -7.38 7.90
C GLY A 117 7.12 -7.93 6.47
N GLU A 118 8.20 -8.57 6.07
CA GLU A 118 8.24 -9.31 4.81
C GLU A 118 7.24 -10.46 4.83
N TYR A 119 6.49 -10.60 3.73
CA TYR A 119 5.54 -11.68 3.53
C TYR A 119 5.78 -12.35 2.18
N GLY A 120 5.85 -13.67 2.18
CA GLY A 120 6.09 -14.44 0.95
C GLY A 120 6.29 -15.92 1.20
N ALA A 121 6.53 -16.66 0.14
CA ALA A 121 6.71 -18.10 0.21
C ALA A 121 8.06 -18.51 0.85
N ASN A 122 9.06 -17.64 0.77
CA ASN A 122 10.42 -17.84 1.30
C ASN A 122 10.97 -19.26 1.06
N HIS A 123 10.97 -19.68 -0.19
CA HIS A 123 11.39 -21.04 -0.58
C HIS A 123 12.87 -21.34 -0.25
N TYR A 124 13.71 -20.32 -0.19
CA TYR A 124 15.14 -20.44 0.08
C TYR A 124 15.46 -20.27 1.58
N HIS A 125 14.43 -20.10 2.42
CA HIS A 125 14.61 -19.92 3.85
C HIS A 125 15.55 -18.74 4.21
N ASP A 126 15.49 -17.69 3.39
CA ASP A 126 16.25 -16.46 3.62
C ASP A 126 15.83 -15.76 4.90
N LYS A 127 16.68 -14.86 5.37
CA LYS A 127 16.33 -13.95 6.48
C LYS A 127 15.06 -13.16 6.15
N VAL A 128 14.23 -12.97 7.16
CA VAL A 128 12.97 -12.23 7.07
C VAL A 128 13.08 -10.91 7.84
N ASN A 129 12.80 -9.80 7.19
CA ASN A 129 13.03 -8.47 7.74
C ASN A 129 11.74 -7.81 8.23
N ILE A 130 11.91 -6.97 9.26
CA ILE A 130 10.94 -5.93 9.66
C ILE A 130 11.53 -4.59 9.28
N TYR A 131 10.73 -3.82 8.56
CA TYR A 131 11.07 -2.47 8.11
C TYR A 131 10.35 -1.42 8.95
N GLN A 132 10.98 -0.27 9.07
CA GLN A 132 10.41 0.95 9.60
C GLN A 132 10.55 2.06 8.55
N LEU A 133 9.47 2.78 8.31
CA LEU A 133 9.46 4.06 7.60
C LEU A 133 9.28 5.15 8.64
N SER A 134 10.25 6.04 8.75
CA SER A 134 10.22 7.22 9.60
C SER A 134 9.51 8.40 8.93
N GLN A 135 9.17 9.42 9.72
CA GLN A 135 8.42 10.60 9.24
C GLN A 135 9.17 11.39 8.15
N ASP A 136 10.48 11.40 8.18
CA ASP A 136 11.36 12.03 7.17
C ASP A 136 11.43 11.24 5.85
N GLY A 137 10.81 10.06 5.81
CA GLY A 137 10.74 9.22 4.61
C GLY A 137 11.87 8.21 4.48
N HIS A 138 12.71 8.06 5.52
CA HIS A 138 13.78 7.05 5.52
C HIS A 138 13.23 5.67 5.86
N ILE A 139 13.73 4.64 5.18
CA ILE A 139 13.32 3.24 5.41
C ILE A 139 14.52 2.46 5.92
N ASP A 140 14.38 1.87 7.10
CA ASP A 140 15.37 1.05 7.75
C ASP A 140 14.88 -0.39 7.98
N ILE A 141 15.82 -1.33 8.05
CA ILE A 141 15.56 -2.65 8.61
C ILE A 141 15.81 -2.56 10.11
N VAL A 142 14.74 -2.62 10.91
CA VAL A 142 14.85 -2.54 12.38
C VAL A 142 15.05 -3.89 13.04
N PHE A 143 14.70 -4.96 12.36
CA PHE A 143 14.93 -6.31 12.84
C PHE A 143 15.03 -7.30 11.67
N SER A 144 15.85 -8.34 11.85
CA SER A 144 15.96 -9.45 10.89
C SER A 144 15.92 -10.77 11.63
N PHE A 145 14.97 -11.61 11.31
CA PHE A 145 14.97 -13.01 11.70
C PHE A 145 16.05 -13.75 10.90
N PRO A 146 16.89 -14.57 11.55
CA PRO A 146 17.90 -15.35 10.83
C PRO A 146 17.29 -16.29 9.77
N CYS A 147 18.12 -16.75 8.84
CA CYS A 147 17.75 -17.80 7.92
C CYS A 147 17.20 -19.02 8.67
N ASP A 148 16.26 -19.72 8.07
CA ASP A 148 15.60 -20.92 8.62
C ASP A 148 14.77 -20.72 9.89
N SER A 149 14.70 -19.50 10.47
CA SER A 149 13.96 -19.26 11.72
C SER A 149 12.46 -19.12 11.53
N ILE A 150 12.04 -18.36 10.50
CA ILE A 150 10.63 -18.17 10.15
C ILE A 150 10.46 -18.10 8.63
N ARG A 151 9.26 -18.35 8.12
CA ARG A 151 8.99 -18.24 6.70
C ARG A 151 8.61 -16.81 6.29
N HIS A 152 7.76 -16.15 7.07
CA HIS A 152 7.26 -14.80 6.80
C HIS A 152 6.52 -14.23 8.02
N ILE A 153 6.18 -12.95 7.96
CA ILE A 153 5.48 -12.25 9.04
C ILE A 153 4.04 -11.99 8.61
N HIS A 154 3.08 -12.39 9.44
CA HIS A 154 1.66 -12.12 9.22
C HIS A 154 1.21 -10.80 9.83
N ASN A 155 1.61 -10.53 11.07
CA ASN A 155 1.25 -9.34 11.83
C ASN A 155 2.47 -8.78 12.57
N ILE A 156 2.46 -7.48 12.75
CA ILE A 156 3.39 -6.73 13.60
C ILE A 156 2.58 -6.01 14.65
#